data_b5ef3bb957f3678488d8f1044feeaa28
#
_entry.id   b5ef3bb957f3678488d8f1044feeaa28
#
_cell.length_a   1.000
_cell.length_b   1.000
_cell.length_c   1.000
_cell.angle_alpha   90.00
_cell.angle_beta   90.00
_cell.angle_gamma   90.00
#
_symmetry.space_group_name_H-M   'P 1'
#
loop_
_entity.id
_entity.type
_entity.pdbx_description
1 polymer ?
#
loop_
_entity_poly.entity_id
_entity_poly.type
_entity_poly.pdbx_seq_one_letter_code
_entity_poly.pdbx_strand_id
1 'polypeptide(L)'
;MDLTIVTSHWKENLEWLKKSKFPVVLINKEGADPTCFEPQSTVPNRGYETLAYFKYIIENYENLPGHVAFIHGHETSWHHMHDRPLMEVIEGANIQKYEYIPLNNFFRYYHFHDEAPNLESAPSGMKLKTLWYRLGFPPVPDGCMFLLAPSSQYIVSKKRILAIPKNVWRTWYQVILNCSKDDELILTVFFDFVQQVIFDGNLMVNIQPDWFSFKYEPKFWHLMPEFCNPKPSSV
;
A
#
# COMPACT_ATOMS: atom_id res chain seq x y z
N MET A 1 9.57 6.00 -20.18
CA MET A 1 8.58 6.00 -19.07
C MET A 1 9.36 6.26 -17.80
N ASP A 2 9.06 7.33 -17.07
CA ASP A 2 9.76 7.74 -15.84
C ASP A 2 9.06 7.11 -14.62
N LEU A 3 9.38 5.83 -14.39
CA LEU A 3 8.83 5.00 -13.32
C LEU A 3 9.96 4.31 -12.58
N THR A 4 9.91 4.32 -11.25
CA THR A 4 10.80 3.55 -10.37
C THR A 4 9.97 2.60 -9.52
N ILE A 5 10.41 1.34 -9.41
CA ILE A 5 9.82 0.35 -8.52
C ILE A 5 10.49 0.47 -7.15
N VAL A 6 9.70 0.52 -6.09
CA VAL A 6 10.16 0.54 -4.69
C VAL A 6 9.59 -0.65 -3.96
N THR A 7 10.44 -1.46 -3.36
CA THR A 7 10.03 -2.62 -2.56
C THR A 7 10.71 -2.63 -1.20
N SER A 8 10.03 -3.18 -0.21
CA SER A 8 10.64 -3.54 1.07
C SER A 8 11.11 -4.99 1.03
N HIS A 9 12.14 -5.32 1.80
CA HIS A 9 12.66 -6.67 1.86
C HIS A 9 13.02 -7.10 3.28
N TRP A 10 12.71 -8.34 3.59
CA TRP A 10 13.14 -9.03 4.79
C TRP A 10 13.67 -10.44 4.47
N LYS A 11 12.82 -11.31 3.89
CA LYS A 11 13.14 -12.71 3.56
C LYS A 11 12.62 -13.12 2.17
N GLU A 12 12.02 -12.21 1.44
CA GLU A 12 11.44 -12.49 0.14
C GLU A 12 12.52 -12.77 -0.89
N ASN A 13 12.24 -13.68 -1.83
CA ASN A 13 13.08 -13.86 -2.99
C ASN A 13 12.80 -12.77 -4.03
N LEU A 14 13.76 -11.87 -4.25
CA LEU A 14 13.66 -10.75 -5.16
C LEU A 14 14.23 -10.99 -6.56
N GLU A 15 14.69 -12.23 -6.88
CA GLU A 15 15.28 -12.57 -8.19
C GLU A 15 14.37 -12.22 -9.37
N TRP A 16 13.04 -12.31 -9.20
CA TRP A 16 12.06 -11.95 -10.21
C TRP A 16 12.12 -10.49 -10.63
N LEU A 17 12.55 -9.59 -9.74
CA LEU A 17 12.71 -8.16 -10.03
C LEU A 17 13.87 -7.84 -10.96
N LYS A 18 14.84 -8.77 -11.15
CA LYS A 18 15.93 -8.62 -12.14
C LYS A 18 15.42 -8.52 -13.58
N LYS A 19 14.20 -9.01 -13.83
CA LYS A 19 13.57 -8.94 -15.16
C LYS A 19 12.95 -7.56 -15.43
N SER A 20 12.93 -6.68 -14.41
CA SER A 20 12.35 -5.34 -14.56
C SER A 20 13.15 -4.50 -15.55
N LYS A 21 12.44 -3.81 -16.43
CA LYS A 21 13.02 -2.76 -17.29
C LYS A 21 13.03 -1.39 -16.61
N PHE A 22 12.43 -1.29 -15.42
CA PHE A 22 12.43 -0.08 -14.62
C PHE A 22 13.48 -0.18 -13.51
N PRO A 23 14.06 0.95 -13.08
CA PRO A 23 14.90 0.99 -11.88
C PRO A 23 14.17 0.39 -10.68
N VAL A 24 14.86 -0.44 -9.91
CA VAL A 24 14.36 -1.03 -8.66
C VAL A 24 15.15 -0.44 -7.50
N VAL A 25 14.44 0.09 -6.54
CA VAL A 25 14.99 0.59 -5.27
C VAL A 25 14.53 -0.32 -4.15
N LEU A 26 15.49 -0.80 -3.40
CA LEU A 26 15.28 -1.68 -2.27
C LEU A 26 15.43 -0.91 -0.96
N ILE A 27 14.46 -1.07 -0.06
CA ILE A 27 14.56 -0.65 1.33
C ILE A 27 14.57 -1.91 2.20
N ASN A 28 15.72 -2.22 2.80
CA ASN A 28 15.85 -3.38 3.68
C ASN A 28 15.19 -3.14 5.03
N LYS A 29 14.73 -4.22 5.63
CA LYS A 29 14.43 -4.26 7.06
C LYS A 29 15.63 -4.74 7.84
N GLU A 30 15.81 -4.26 9.06
CA GLU A 30 16.85 -4.76 9.95
C GLU A 30 16.75 -6.28 10.12
N GLY A 31 17.84 -6.98 9.92
CA GLY A 31 17.90 -8.43 9.93
C GLY A 31 17.38 -9.11 8.66
N ALA A 32 17.26 -8.37 7.55
CA ALA A 32 16.91 -8.93 6.25
C ALA A 32 17.96 -9.93 5.76
N ASP A 33 17.49 -10.97 5.08
CA ASP A 33 18.36 -11.94 4.43
C ASP A 33 19.17 -11.27 3.29
N PRO A 34 20.33 -11.81 2.91
CA PRO A 34 21.06 -11.34 1.74
C PRO A 34 20.20 -11.42 0.49
N THR A 35 20.32 -10.41 -0.37
CA THR A 35 19.59 -10.33 -1.63
C THR A 35 20.50 -9.93 -2.80
N CYS A 36 20.00 -10.08 -4.01
CA CYS A 36 20.68 -9.72 -5.24
C CYS A 36 20.65 -8.21 -5.57
N PHE A 37 20.02 -7.41 -4.73
CA PHE A 37 19.94 -5.95 -4.86
C PHE A 37 20.67 -5.27 -3.70
N GLU A 38 21.40 -4.20 -4.01
CA GLU A 38 21.96 -3.32 -2.99
C GLU A 38 20.85 -2.42 -2.42
N PRO A 39 20.62 -2.39 -1.11
CA PRO A 39 19.60 -1.55 -0.52
C PRO A 39 20.00 -0.07 -0.55
N GLN A 40 19.06 0.82 -0.89
CA GLN A 40 19.26 2.26 -0.75
C GLN A 40 19.36 2.67 0.70
N SER A 41 18.54 2.08 1.56
CA SER A 41 18.52 2.32 3.00
C SER A 41 17.93 1.15 3.78
N THR A 42 18.02 1.23 5.10
CA THR A 42 17.48 0.21 6.02
C THR A 42 16.51 0.89 7.00
N VAL A 43 15.46 0.18 7.37
CA VAL A 43 14.50 0.57 8.40
C VAL A 43 14.40 -0.53 9.46
N PRO A 44 14.00 -0.21 10.70
CA PRO A 44 13.67 -1.22 11.71
C PRO A 44 12.66 -2.25 11.15
N ASN A 45 12.80 -3.51 11.57
CA ASN A 45 11.87 -4.57 11.14
C ASN A 45 10.52 -4.44 11.85
N ARG A 46 9.80 -3.41 11.45
CA ARG A 46 8.45 -3.08 11.91
C ARG A 46 7.70 -2.30 10.84
N GLY A 47 6.41 -2.07 11.06
CA GLY A 47 5.57 -1.26 10.18
C GLY A 47 5.32 -1.88 8.81
N TYR A 48 5.53 -3.18 8.67
CA TYR A 48 5.43 -3.91 7.40
C TYR A 48 6.10 -3.12 6.26
N GLU A 49 5.56 -3.08 5.06
CA GLU A 49 6.07 -2.31 3.92
C GLU A 49 5.88 -0.80 4.05
N THR A 50 4.88 -0.36 4.83
CA THR A 50 4.50 1.06 4.96
C THR A 50 5.65 1.92 5.47
N LEU A 51 6.41 1.42 6.46
CA LEU A 51 7.56 2.16 7.01
C LEU A 51 8.66 2.34 5.95
N ALA A 52 8.91 1.33 5.13
CA ALA A 52 9.87 1.37 4.03
C ALA A 52 9.44 2.37 2.95
N TYR A 53 8.16 2.38 2.58
CA TYR A 53 7.62 3.32 1.59
C TYR A 53 7.73 4.77 2.05
N PHE A 54 7.38 5.05 3.30
CA PHE A 54 7.54 6.40 3.85
C PHE A 54 9.01 6.81 3.94
N LYS A 55 9.91 5.90 4.29
CA LYS A 55 11.35 6.15 4.28
C LYS A 55 11.83 6.57 2.89
N TYR A 56 11.46 5.81 1.85
CA TYR A 56 11.79 6.15 0.47
C TYR A 56 11.27 7.53 0.07
N ILE A 57 9.99 7.83 0.35
CA ILE A 57 9.39 9.12 0.03
C ILE A 57 10.17 10.26 0.72
N ILE A 58 10.48 10.12 2.01
CA ILE A 58 11.18 11.16 2.78
C ILE A 58 12.59 11.42 2.24
N GLU A 59 13.33 10.36 1.91
CA GLU A 59 14.71 10.47 1.41
C GLU A 59 14.78 11.05 0.00
N ASN A 60 13.83 10.69 -0.84
CA ASN A 60 13.83 11.09 -2.25
C ASN A 60 12.88 12.24 -2.56
N TYR A 61 12.27 12.89 -1.56
CA TYR A 61 11.17 13.85 -1.72
C TYR A 61 11.46 14.94 -2.77
N GLU A 62 12.67 15.46 -2.81
CA GLU A 62 13.09 16.50 -3.77
C GLU A 62 13.41 15.94 -5.18
N ASN A 63 13.74 14.64 -5.27
CA ASN A 63 14.26 13.98 -6.46
C ASN A 63 13.42 12.77 -6.90
N LEU A 64 12.12 12.76 -6.59
CA LEU A 64 11.21 11.70 -7.00
C LEU A 64 11.16 11.55 -8.52
N PRO A 65 11.09 10.32 -9.05
CA PRO A 65 10.78 10.06 -10.45
C PRO A 65 9.35 10.51 -10.78
N GLY A 66 8.98 10.55 -12.05
CA GLY A 66 7.64 10.91 -12.49
C GLY A 66 6.53 10.06 -11.85
N HIS A 67 6.80 8.76 -11.67
CA HIS A 67 5.94 7.81 -10.95
C HIS A 67 6.76 6.86 -10.10
N VAL A 68 6.13 6.36 -9.03
CA VAL A 68 6.67 5.32 -8.15
C VAL A 68 5.68 4.16 -8.09
N ALA A 69 6.15 2.95 -8.36
CA ALA A 69 5.40 1.73 -8.09
C ALA A 69 5.85 1.18 -6.72
N PHE A 70 5.01 1.30 -5.72
CA PHE A 70 5.22 0.66 -4.43
C PHE A 70 4.67 -0.76 -4.48
N ILE A 71 5.50 -1.76 -4.18
CA ILE A 71 5.13 -3.17 -4.26
C ILE A 71 5.72 -3.97 -3.11
N HIS A 72 5.08 -5.08 -2.80
CA HIS A 72 5.65 -6.09 -1.90
C HIS A 72 6.81 -6.84 -2.59
N GLY A 73 7.67 -7.48 -1.78
CA GLY A 73 8.76 -8.31 -2.29
C GLY A 73 8.31 -9.64 -2.94
N HIS A 74 7.02 -9.96 -2.90
CA HIS A 74 6.48 -11.21 -3.45
C HIS A 74 6.11 -11.05 -4.93
N GLU A 75 6.57 -11.98 -5.79
CA GLU A 75 6.14 -12.05 -7.18
C GLU A 75 4.65 -12.42 -7.29
N THR A 76 4.18 -13.27 -6.39
CA THR A 76 2.79 -13.73 -6.32
C THR A 76 2.25 -13.60 -4.91
N SER A 77 0.99 -13.24 -4.77
CA SER A 77 0.28 -13.16 -3.50
C SER A 77 -1.21 -13.35 -3.72
N TRP A 78 -1.94 -13.74 -2.68
CA TRP A 78 -3.39 -13.92 -2.72
C TRP A 78 -4.15 -12.67 -3.15
N HIS A 79 -3.60 -11.49 -2.87
CA HIS A 79 -4.20 -10.20 -3.24
C HIS A 79 -3.81 -9.72 -4.65
N HIS A 80 -2.87 -10.35 -5.32
CA HIS A 80 -2.51 -10.02 -6.70
C HIS A 80 -3.59 -10.40 -7.72
N MET A 81 -4.60 -11.04 -7.41
CA MET A 81 -5.80 -11.51 -8.13
C MET A 81 -5.89 -11.21 -9.66
N HIS A 82 -4.78 -10.82 -10.27
CA HIS A 82 -4.59 -10.75 -11.72
C HIS A 82 -4.16 -12.13 -12.22
N ASP A 83 -4.65 -12.52 -13.38
CA ASP A 83 -4.20 -13.72 -14.07
C ASP A 83 -2.84 -13.48 -14.78
N ARG A 84 -2.02 -12.56 -14.21
CA ARG A 84 -0.76 -12.08 -14.79
C ARG A 84 0.30 -11.88 -13.70
N PRO A 85 1.59 -12.10 -14.03
CA PRO A 85 2.69 -11.70 -13.17
C PRO A 85 2.64 -10.21 -12.83
N LEU A 86 3.00 -9.83 -11.61
CA LEU A 86 2.96 -8.43 -11.17
C LEU A 86 3.76 -7.49 -12.07
N MET A 87 4.89 -7.97 -12.62
CA MET A 87 5.69 -7.17 -13.54
C MET A 87 4.92 -6.80 -14.81
N GLU A 88 4.15 -7.73 -15.39
CA GLU A 88 3.32 -7.44 -16.56
C GLU A 88 2.19 -6.44 -16.22
N VAL A 89 1.66 -6.50 -15.01
CA VAL A 89 0.66 -5.55 -14.52
C VAL A 89 1.26 -4.14 -14.46
N ILE A 90 2.47 -4.00 -13.89
CA ILE A 90 3.18 -2.72 -13.81
C ILE A 90 3.49 -2.19 -15.22
N GLU A 91 3.98 -3.04 -16.10
CA GLU A 91 4.33 -2.66 -17.48
C GLU A 91 3.11 -2.25 -18.31
N GLY A 92 1.96 -2.85 -18.05
CA GLY A 92 0.72 -2.55 -18.71
C GLY A 92 -0.02 -1.34 -18.16
N ALA A 93 0.44 -0.73 -17.06
CA ALA A 93 -0.24 0.38 -16.41
C ALA A 93 -0.19 1.68 -17.23
N ASN A 94 -1.33 2.34 -17.39
CA ASN A 94 -1.47 3.59 -18.15
C ASN A 94 -1.08 4.83 -17.33
N ILE A 95 0.16 4.86 -16.85
CA ILE A 95 0.67 5.92 -15.95
C ILE A 95 0.68 7.31 -16.60
N GLN A 96 0.63 7.42 -17.93
CA GLN A 96 0.51 8.72 -18.61
C GLN A 96 -0.88 9.34 -18.44
N LYS A 97 -1.88 8.52 -18.13
CA LYS A 97 -3.27 8.95 -18.00
C LYS A 97 -3.71 9.11 -16.55
N TYR A 98 -3.15 8.29 -15.65
CA TYR A 98 -3.60 8.22 -14.27
C TYR A 98 -2.49 8.56 -13.29
N GLU A 99 -2.81 9.34 -12.28
CA GLU A 99 -1.87 9.74 -11.22
C GLU A 99 -1.81 8.72 -10.06
N TYR A 100 -2.81 7.84 -9.96
CA TYR A 100 -2.86 6.73 -9.01
C TYR A 100 -3.51 5.51 -9.67
N ILE A 101 -2.85 4.36 -9.57
CA ILE A 101 -3.33 3.07 -10.11
C ILE A 101 -3.09 2.00 -9.04
N PRO A 102 -4.14 1.39 -8.46
CA PRO A 102 -3.96 0.22 -7.61
C PRO A 102 -3.48 -0.97 -8.45
N LEU A 103 -2.49 -1.69 -7.97
CA LEU A 103 -1.94 -2.87 -8.66
C LEU A 103 -2.66 -4.16 -8.30
N ASN A 104 -3.50 -4.13 -7.27
CA ASN A 104 -4.40 -5.22 -6.95
C ASN A 104 -5.73 -5.01 -7.68
N ASN A 105 -6.32 -6.08 -8.21
CA ASN A 105 -7.66 -5.99 -8.82
C ASN A 105 -8.79 -6.35 -7.85
N PHE A 106 -8.55 -6.19 -6.59
CA PHE A 106 -9.36 -6.61 -5.48
C PHE A 106 -9.83 -5.38 -4.70
N PHE A 107 -11.14 -5.24 -4.54
CA PHE A 107 -11.78 -4.07 -3.94
C PHE A 107 -12.71 -4.49 -2.80
N ARG A 108 -12.81 -3.65 -1.78
CA ARG A 108 -13.68 -3.87 -0.65
C ARG A 108 -14.41 -2.60 -0.26
N TYR A 109 -15.70 -2.74 0.04
CA TYR A 109 -16.49 -1.70 0.68
C TYR A 109 -16.28 -1.71 2.19
N TYR A 110 -16.06 -0.53 2.76
CA TYR A 110 -15.98 -0.30 4.19
C TYR A 110 -16.93 0.81 4.59
N HIS A 111 -17.62 0.63 5.69
CA HIS A 111 -18.33 1.71 6.33
C HIS A 111 -17.39 2.44 7.27
N PHE A 112 -17.45 3.77 7.27
CA PHE A 112 -16.75 4.61 8.23
C PHE A 112 -17.46 4.57 9.55
N HIS A 113 -17.60 3.39 10.12
CA HIS A 113 -18.05 3.19 11.49
C HIS A 113 -16.84 3.04 12.40
N ASP A 114 -17.11 3.09 13.70
CA ASP A 114 -16.11 2.93 14.74
C ASP A 114 -15.39 1.56 14.73
N GLU A 115 -15.74 0.63 13.84
CA GLU A 115 -15.23 -0.73 13.81
C GLU A 115 -14.70 -1.08 12.40
N ALA A 116 -13.39 -1.22 12.28
CA ALA A 116 -12.83 -1.86 11.09
C ALA A 116 -13.05 -3.37 11.23
N PRO A 117 -13.71 -4.04 10.27
CA PRO A 117 -14.17 -5.42 10.41
C PRO A 117 -13.07 -6.46 10.68
N ASN A 118 -11.80 -6.14 10.44
CA ASN A 118 -10.66 -7.03 10.69
C ASN A 118 -9.77 -6.59 11.84
N LEU A 119 -10.15 -5.54 12.57
CA LEU A 119 -9.44 -5.05 13.74
C LEU A 119 -10.09 -5.55 15.05
N GLU A 120 -11.08 -6.44 14.98
CA GLU A 120 -11.71 -7.08 16.14
C GLU A 120 -10.71 -7.80 17.05
N SER A 121 -9.58 -8.22 16.49
CA SER A 121 -8.48 -8.83 17.22
C SER A 121 -7.42 -7.83 17.71
N ALA A 122 -7.59 -6.55 17.47
CA ALA A 122 -6.63 -5.55 17.89
C ALA A 122 -6.73 -5.27 19.39
N PRO A 123 -5.67 -5.51 20.16
CA PRO A 123 -5.70 -5.46 21.63
C PRO A 123 -6.06 -4.07 22.19
N SER A 124 -5.80 -3.00 21.43
CA SER A 124 -5.92 -1.62 21.91
C SER A 124 -7.31 -1.01 21.74
N GLY A 125 -8.24 -1.68 21.05
CA GLY A 125 -9.57 -1.10 20.75
C GLY A 125 -9.49 0.22 19.96
N MET A 126 -8.38 0.47 19.30
CA MET A 126 -8.16 1.69 18.53
C MET A 126 -8.96 1.63 17.23
N LYS A 127 -9.88 2.56 17.07
CA LYS A 127 -10.86 2.58 15.99
C LYS A 127 -10.33 3.34 14.77
N LEU A 128 -10.66 2.90 13.56
CA LEU A 128 -10.29 3.57 12.29
C LEU A 128 -10.61 5.08 12.33
N LYS A 129 -11.77 5.46 12.83
CA LYS A 129 -12.19 6.85 12.99
C LYS A 129 -11.26 7.64 13.93
N THR A 130 -10.82 7.04 15.03
CA THR A 130 -9.89 7.67 15.97
C THR A 130 -8.52 7.90 15.33
N LEU A 131 -7.99 6.92 14.61
CA LEU A 131 -6.74 7.05 13.86
C LEU A 131 -6.84 8.11 12.78
N TRP A 132 -7.94 8.11 12.01
CA TRP A 132 -8.20 9.07 10.98
C TRP A 132 -8.02 10.51 11.48
N TYR A 133 -8.69 10.87 12.55
CA TYR A 133 -8.60 12.23 13.11
C TYR A 133 -7.24 12.51 13.77
N ARG A 134 -6.66 11.53 14.48
CA ARG A 134 -5.35 11.69 15.12
C ARG A 134 -4.21 11.89 14.13
N LEU A 135 -4.32 11.31 12.94
CA LEU A 135 -3.32 11.44 11.88
C LEU A 135 -3.54 12.65 10.97
N GLY A 136 -4.54 13.48 11.28
CA GLY A 136 -4.79 14.75 10.62
C GLY A 136 -5.55 14.66 9.31
N PHE A 137 -6.27 13.56 9.06
CA PHE A 137 -7.12 13.45 7.89
C PHE A 137 -8.37 14.34 8.01
N PRO A 138 -8.91 14.84 6.88
CA PRO A 138 -10.07 15.72 6.89
C PRO A 138 -11.32 15.02 7.44
N PRO A 139 -12.29 15.80 7.97
CA PRO A 139 -13.55 15.24 8.46
C PRO A 139 -14.27 14.42 7.40
N VAL A 140 -14.83 13.29 7.80
CA VAL A 140 -15.64 12.41 6.96
C VAL A 140 -17.07 12.38 7.51
N PRO A 141 -18.11 12.49 6.66
CA PRO A 141 -19.49 12.37 7.10
C PRO A 141 -19.78 11.04 7.79
N ASP A 142 -20.60 11.05 8.81
CA ASP A 142 -21.04 9.82 9.46
C ASP A 142 -21.80 8.93 8.46
N GLY A 143 -21.54 7.63 8.54
CA GLY A 143 -22.11 6.64 7.61
C GLY A 143 -21.51 6.62 6.20
N CYS A 144 -20.43 7.38 5.99
CA CYS A 144 -19.72 7.35 4.70
C CYS A 144 -19.19 5.94 4.41
N MET A 145 -19.29 5.54 3.15
CA MET A 145 -18.65 4.32 2.65
C MET A 145 -17.35 4.63 1.92
N PHE A 146 -16.40 3.73 2.08
CA PHE A 146 -15.18 3.70 1.30
C PHE A 146 -15.23 2.51 0.34
N LEU A 147 -14.77 2.70 -0.87
CA LEU A 147 -14.38 1.61 -1.75
C LEU A 147 -12.86 1.67 -1.90
N LEU A 148 -12.17 0.70 -1.37
CA LEU A 148 -10.72 0.69 -1.27
C LEU A 148 -10.13 -0.51 -2.01
N ALA A 149 -8.92 -0.32 -2.54
CA ALA A 149 -8.04 -1.38 -3.02
C ALA A 149 -6.95 -1.63 -1.97
N PRO A 150 -7.19 -2.47 -0.94
CA PRO A 150 -6.21 -2.70 0.12
C PRO A 150 -4.97 -3.42 -0.40
N SER A 151 -3.99 -3.62 0.48
CA SER A 151 -2.76 -4.40 0.25
C SER A 151 -1.62 -3.61 -0.40
N SER A 152 -1.46 -2.34 -0.05
CA SER A 152 -0.26 -1.48 -0.21
C SER A 152 0.56 -1.67 -1.49
N GLN A 153 -0.10 -1.99 -2.61
CA GLN A 153 0.52 -2.09 -3.92
C GLN A 153 -0.15 -1.18 -4.92
N TYR A 154 0.58 -0.18 -5.39
CA TYR A 154 0.04 0.86 -6.26
C TYR A 154 1.14 1.61 -7.01
N ILE A 155 0.76 2.22 -8.13
CA ILE A 155 1.58 3.23 -8.81
C ILE A 155 1.01 4.60 -8.48
N VAL A 156 1.87 5.53 -8.13
CA VAL A 156 1.49 6.90 -7.80
C VAL A 156 2.43 7.91 -8.46
N SER A 157 1.88 9.02 -8.95
CA SER A 157 2.66 10.10 -9.55
C SER A 157 3.42 10.91 -8.50
N LYS A 158 4.56 11.47 -8.91
CA LYS A 158 5.31 12.49 -8.13
C LYS A 158 4.40 13.61 -7.64
N LYS A 159 3.51 14.09 -8.49
CA LYS A 159 2.58 15.16 -8.17
C LYS A 159 1.71 14.82 -6.97
N ARG A 160 1.18 13.60 -6.88
CA ARG A 160 0.35 13.14 -5.75
C ARG A 160 1.16 12.97 -4.47
N ILE A 161 2.38 12.47 -4.57
CA ILE A 161 3.27 12.38 -3.41
C ILE A 161 3.60 13.78 -2.86
N LEU A 162 3.94 14.73 -3.74
CA LEU A 162 4.28 16.08 -3.36
C LEU A 162 3.09 16.95 -2.91
N ALA A 163 1.85 16.52 -3.19
CA ALA A 163 0.65 17.16 -2.64
C ALA A 163 0.60 17.08 -1.10
N ILE A 164 1.33 16.13 -0.52
CA ILE A 164 1.47 15.97 0.92
C ILE A 164 2.83 16.51 1.34
N PRO A 165 2.89 17.50 2.22
CA PRO A 165 4.15 18.09 2.67
C PRO A 165 5.09 17.06 3.31
N LYS A 166 6.40 17.19 3.10
CA LYS A 166 7.44 16.28 3.60
C LYS A 166 7.39 16.07 5.11
N ASN A 167 7.03 17.10 5.87
CA ASN A 167 6.89 16.98 7.33
C ASN A 167 5.74 16.08 7.74
N VAL A 168 4.65 15.98 6.95
CA VAL A 168 3.54 15.05 7.20
C VAL A 168 4.02 13.61 7.04
N TRP A 169 4.75 13.31 5.95
CA TRP A 169 5.39 11.99 5.76
C TRP A 169 6.31 11.62 6.90
N ARG A 170 7.13 12.58 7.38
CA ARG A 170 7.98 12.38 8.55
C ARG A 170 7.18 12.10 9.82
N THR A 171 6.09 12.80 10.04
CA THR A 171 5.21 12.58 11.19
C THR A 171 4.62 11.18 11.15
N TRP A 172 4.05 10.74 10.03
CA TRP A 172 3.48 9.40 9.90
C TRP A 172 4.55 8.31 10.06
N TYR A 173 5.73 8.51 9.49
CA TYR A 173 6.87 7.62 9.70
C TYR A 173 7.21 7.48 11.19
N GLN A 174 7.30 8.60 11.93
CA GLN A 174 7.61 8.60 13.36
C GLN A 174 6.50 7.95 14.19
N VAL A 175 5.23 8.13 13.82
CA VAL A 175 4.11 7.48 14.50
C VAL A 175 4.24 5.96 14.43
N ILE A 176 4.53 5.39 13.24
CA ILE A 176 4.74 3.94 13.09
C ILE A 176 6.02 3.50 13.82
N LEU A 177 7.10 4.27 13.68
CA LEU A 177 8.39 3.94 14.29
C LEU A 177 8.32 3.84 15.81
N ASN A 178 7.51 4.68 16.45
CA ASN A 178 7.45 4.83 17.91
C ASN A 178 6.20 4.23 18.55
N CYS A 179 5.28 3.62 17.77
CA CYS A 179 4.10 2.98 18.34
C CYS A 179 4.46 1.72 19.15
N SER A 180 3.57 1.28 20.03
CA SER A 180 3.70 0.00 20.70
C SER A 180 3.63 -1.16 19.70
N LYS A 181 4.05 -2.37 20.08
CA LYS A 181 3.88 -3.55 19.24
C LYS A 181 2.40 -3.88 19.00
N ASP A 182 1.57 -3.61 19.98
CA ASP A 182 0.13 -3.88 19.89
C ASP A 182 -0.57 -2.92 18.91
N ASP A 183 -0.07 -1.68 18.79
CA ASP A 183 -0.61 -0.67 17.87
C ASP A 183 -0.03 -0.78 16.46
N GLU A 184 1.09 -1.46 16.29
CA GLU A 184 1.81 -1.54 15.01
C GLU A 184 0.94 -2.11 13.89
N LEU A 185 0.29 -3.24 14.14
CA LEU A 185 -0.59 -3.88 13.16
C LEU A 185 -1.75 -2.95 12.77
N ILE A 186 -2.34 -2.28 13.75
CA ILE A 186 -3.49 -1.38 13.53
C ILE A 186 -3.07 -0.20 12.65
N LEU A 187 -1.93 0.41 12.96
CA LEU A 187 -1.43 1.57 12.21
C LEU A 187 -1.06 1.19 10.78
N THR A 188 -0.42 0.04 10.58
CA THR A 188 -0.03 -0.40 9.24
C THR A 188 -1.23 -0.79 8.40
N VAL A 189 -2.19 -1.51 8.97
CA VAL A 189 -3.46 -1.82 8.31
C VAL A 189 -4.25 -0.53 8.02
N PHE A 190 -4.23 0.46 8.93
CA PHE A 190 -4.83 1.75 8.65
C PHE A 190 -4.23 2.39 7.38
N PHE A 191 -2.90 2.49 7.29
CA PHE A 191 -2.26 3.07 6.11
C PHE A 191 -2.47 2.24 4.85
N ASP A 192 -2.57 0.92 4.98
CA ASP A 192 -2.93 0.03 3.88
C ASP A 192 -4.33 0.34 3.31
N PHE A 193 -5.28 0.68 4.17
CA PHE A 193 -6.62 1.06 3.75
C PHE A 193 -6.73 2.48 3.20
N VAL A 194 -6.01 3.43 3.78
CA VAL A 194 -6.19 4.85 3.43
C VAL A 194 -5.26 5.35 2.33
N GLN A 195 -4.32 4.54 1.84
CA GLN A 195 -3.37 4.93 0.79
C GLN A 195 -4.06 5.56 -0.43
N GLN A 196 -5.19 5.01 -0.85
CA GLN A 196 -5.96 5.57 -1.95
C GLN A 196 -6.46 6.97 -1.62
N VAL A 197 -7.00 7.18 -0.43
CA VAL A 197 -7.46 8.51 -0.01
C VAL A 197 -6.29 9.48 0.08
N ILE A 198 -5.14 9.00 0.54
CA ILE A 198 -3.90 9.78 0.61
C ILE A 198 -3.50 10.27 -0.79
N PHE A 199 -3.51 9.39 -1.79
CA PHE A 199 -2.97 9.70 -3.11
C PHE A 199 -4.01 10.17 -4.12
N ASP A 200 -5.23 9.68 -4.07
CA ASP A 200 -6.29 10.06 -4.99
C ASP A 200 -7.20 11.19 -4.44
N GLY A 201 -7.27 11.32 -3.13
CA GLY A 201 -8.12 12.29 -2.43
C GLY A 201 -9.60 11.91 -2.40
N ASN A 202 -9.97 10.75 -2.92
CA ASN A 202 -11.34 10.25 -2.98
C ASN A 202 -11.56 9.12 -1.99
N LEU A 203 -12.70 9.15 -1.29
CA LEU A 203 -13.12 8.07 -0.36
C LEU A 203 -13.54 6.80 -1.13
N MET A 204 -13.96 6.96 -2.37
CA MET A 204 -14.33 5.87 -3.26
C MET A 204 -13.36 5.80 -4.42
N VAL A 205 -12.72 4.65 -4.61
CA VAL A 205 -11.91 4.44 -5.80
C VAL A 205 -12.80 4.53 -7.04
N ASN A 206 -12.40 5.37 -7.98
CA ASN A 206 -13.06 5.45 -9.28
C ASN A 206 -12.39 4.45 -10.23
N ILE A 207 -12.93 3.23 -10.25
CA ILE A 207 -12.40 2.12 -11.06
C ILE A 207 -12.45 2.50 -12.53
N GLN A 208 -11.30 2.52 -13.18
CA GLN A 208 -11.18 2.85 -14.60
C GLN A 208 -10.97 1.57 -15.42
N PRO A 209 -11.73 1.37 -16.50
CA PRO A 209 -11.61 0.15 -17.31
C PRO A 209 -10.29 0.06 -18.07
N ASP A 210 -9.60 1.17 -18.21
CA ASP A 210 -8.34 1.31 -18.96
C ASP A 210 -7.14 1.74 -18.09
N TRP A 211 -7.15 1.41 -16.80
CA TRP A 211 -5.93 1.54 -15.97
C TRP A 211 -4.75 0.77 -16.57
N PHE A 212 -5.04 -0.29 -17.30
CA PHE A 212 -4.04 -1.16 -17.91
C PHE A 212 -4.27 -1.30 -19.42
N SER A 213 -3.22 -1.61 -20.15
CA SER A 213 -3.26 -1.88 -21.59
C SER A 213 -3.91 -3.22 -21.96
N PHE A 214 -4.32 -4.01 -20.96
CA PHE A 214 -5.05 -5.27 -21.09
C PHE A 214 -6.43 -5.18 -20.46
N LYS A 215 -7.31 -6.14 -20.75
CA LYS A 215 -8.63 -6.21 -20.15
C LYS A 215 -8.52 -6.33 -18.64
N TYR A 216 -9.11 -5.38 -17.94
CA TYR A 216 -9.12 -5.30 -16.49
C TYR A 216 -10.49 -5.70 -15.95
N GLU A 217 -10.52 -6.66 -15.04
CA GLU A 217 -11.75 -7.14 -14.41
C GLU A 217 -11.62 -6.96 -12.90
N PRO A 218 -12.28 -5.94 -12.31
CA PRO A 218 -12.24 -5.72 -10.87
C PRO A 218 -12.98 -6.84 -10.14
N LYS A 219 -12.43 -7.30 -9.02
CA LYS A 219 -13.03 -8.28 -8.14
C LYS A 219 -13.44 -7.63 -6.83
N PHE A 220 -14.63 -7.94 -6.34
CA PHE A 220 -15.16 -7.37 -5.11
C PHE A 220 -15.21 -8.41 -4.00
N TRP A 221 -14.65 -8.09 -2.85
CA TRP A 221 -14.51 -9.00 -1.71
C TRP A 221 -15.82 -9.61 -1.23
N HIS A 222 -16.88 -8.82 -1.16
CA HIS A 222 -18.18 -9.31 -0.69
C HIS A 222 -18.80 -10.36 -1.63
N LEU A 223 -18.27 -10.51 -2.85
CA LEU A 223 -18.67 -11.52 -3.82
C LEU A 223 -17.79 -12.78 -3.78
N MET A 224 -16.80 -12.83 -2.87
CA MET A 224 -15.88 -13.96 -2.74
C MET A 224 -16.24 -14.82 -1.52
N PRO A 225 -16.90 -15.98 -1.71
CA PRO A 225 -17.35 -16.84 -0.60
C PRO A 225 -16.21 -17.31 0.32
N GLU A 226 -15.01 -17.46 -0.22
CA GLU A 226 -13.84 -18.01 0.46
C GLU A 226 -13.30 -17.09 1.58
N PHE A 227 -13.58 -15.81 1.50
CA PHE A 227 -13.12 -14.81 2.46
C PHE A 227 -14.19 -14.35 3.45
N CYS A 228 -15.46 -14.74 3.21
CA CYS A 228 -16.56 -14.40 4.11
C CYS A 228 -16.56 -15.24 5.40
N ASN A 229 -15.82 -16.36 5.43
CA ASN A 229 -15.63 -17.19 6.62
C ASN A 229 -14.13 -17.51 6.76
N PRO A 230 -13.33 -16.69 7.45
CA PRO A 230 -12.00 -17.13 7.85
C PRO A 230 -12.19 -18.38 8.71
N LYS A 231 -11.63 -19.50 8.26
CA LYS A 231 -11.59 -20.71 9.09
C LYS A 231 -10.94 -20.30 10.41
N PRO A 232 -11.53 -20.65 11.57
CA PRO A 232 -10.86 -20.42 12.83
C PRO A 232 -9.48 -21.08 12.73
N SER A 233 -8.43 -20.31 13.02
CA SER A 233 -7.08 -20.82 13.12
C SER A 233 -7.13 -21.98 14.13
N SER A 234 -6.88 -23.18 13.65
CA SER A 234 -6.62 -24.33 14.53
C SER A 234 -5.42 -23.96 15.40
N VAL A 235 -5.69 -23.79 16.68
CA VAL A 235 -4.71 -23.64 17.76
C VAL A 235 -3.81 -24.85 17.80
#